data_5719b5fc1f63a5f35ad8f052292451dd
#
_entry.id   5719b5fc1f63a5f35ad8f052292451dd
#
_cell.length_a   1.000
_cell.length_b   1.000
_cell.length_c   1.000
_cell.angle_alpha   90.00
_cell.angle_beta   90.00
_cell.angle_gamma   90.00
#
_symmetry.space_group_name_H-M   'P 1'
#
loop_
_entity.id
_entity.type
_entity.pdbx_description
1 polymer ?
#
loop_
_entity_poly.entity_id
_entity_poly.type
_entity_poly.pdbx_seq_one_letter_code
_entity_poly.pdbx_strand_id
1 'polypeptide(L)'
;SNKEFKDSSELLNTLPFYTGHAQIFITSVDLIIENPLIGKGIKSYRNNCFSIMHLPNRVCESHPHNYFLDILNDTGFLGLGLILVPVLILLLRVYKEYLKGEARNNNISNWIYLAIILSVIIQFFPFKSSGSFFSTFNSAYTFLIIGFLLGLNEIRSKSDK
;
A
#
# COMPACT_ATOMS: atom_id res chain seq x y z
N SER A 1 37.89 -7.69 4.54
CA SER A 1 36.48 -7.72 4.00
C SER A 1 35.47 -7.96 5.12
N ASN A 2 35.66 -8.91 6.04
CA ASN A 2 34.72 -9.23 7.13
C ASN A 2 34.65 -8.19 8.27
N LYS A 3 35.65 -7.35 8.45
CA LYS A 3 35.65 -6.30 9.50
C LYS A 3 34.79 -5.10 9.13
N GLU A 4 34.83 -4.68 7.87
CA GLU A 4 34.05 -3.54 7.37
C GLU A 4 32.53 -3.82 7.38
N PHE A 5 32.16 -5.08 7.12
CA PHE A 5 30.75 -5.51 7.13
C PHE A 5 30.15 -5.60 8.55
N LYS A 6 30.98 -5.97 9.54
CA LYS A 6 30.59 -6.03 10.95
C LYS A 6 30.39 -4.64 11.54
N ASP A 7 31.21 -3.68 11.14
CA ASP A 7 31.14 -2.29 11.57
C ASP A 7 29.90 -1.58 11.04
N SER A 8 29.54 -1.84 9.79
CA SER A 8 28.30 -1.31 9.18
C SER A 8 27.04 -1.85 9.84
N SER A 9 27.02 -3.12 10.25
CA SER A 9 25.89 -3.74 10.93
C SER A 9 25.72 -3.24 12.37
N GLU A 10 26.82 -2.97 13.06
CA GLU A 10 26.83 -2.39 14.39
C GLU A 10 26.35 -0.93 14.36
N LEU A 11 26.78 -0.16 13.36
CA LEU A 11 26.33 1.22 13.14
C LEU A 11 24.83 1.27 12.85
N LEU A 12 24.30 0.37 12.01
CA LEU A 12 22.88 0.28 11.70
C LEU A 12 22.02 -0.05 12.93
N ASN A 13 22.53 -0.92 13.83
CA ASN A 13 21.82 -1.27 15.07
C ASN A 13 21.75 -0.11 16.09
N THR A 14 22.62 0.89 15.97
CA THR A 14 22.62 2.08 16.84
C THR A 14 21.68 3.18 16.33
N LEU A 15 21.14 3.07 15.13
CA LEU A 15 20.20 4.04 14.60
C LEU A 15 18.84 3.91 15.28
N PRO A 16 18.23 5.00 15.79
CA PRO A 16 16.95 4.98 16.51
C PRO A 16 15.78 4.50 15.66
N PHE A 17 15.96 4.39 14.34
CA PHE A 17 14.93 3.90 13.38
C PHE A 17 15.10 2.41 13.03
N TYR A 18 16.09 1.71 13.61
CA TYR A 18 16.35 0.31 13.31
C TYR A 18 15.47 -0.62 14.15
N THR A 19 14.18 -0.56 13.86
CA THR A 19 13.16 -1.39 14.50
C THR A 19 12.93 -2.70 13.74
N GLY A 20 12.24 -3.67 14.36
CA GLY A 20 11.84 -4.90 13.68
C GLY A 20 11.07 -4.64 12.37
N HIS A 21 10.25 -3.58 12.31
CA HIS A 21 9.57 -3.17 11.07
C HIS A 21 10.55 -2.73 9.98
N ALA A 22 11.62 -2.00 10.32
CA ALA A 22 12.65 -1.63 9.34
C ALA A 22 13.34 -2.86 8.76
N GLN A 23 13.63 -3.87 9.59
CA GLN A 23 14.22 -5.13 9.14
C GLN A 23 13.31 -5.90 8.18
N ILE A 24 12.00 -5.94 8.45
CA ILE A 24 11.00 -6.53 7.57
C ILE A 24 10.94 -5.77 6.23
N PHE A 25 11.00 -4.44 6.26
CA PHE A 25 11.00 -3.61 5.06
C PHE A 25 12.25 -3.84 4.20
N ILE A 26 13.44 -3.91 4.82
CA ILE A 26 14.69 -4.21 4.11
C ILE A 26 14.62 -5.61 3.49
N THR A 27 14.16 -6.61 4.24
CA THR A 27 13.91 -7.97 3.72
C THR A 27 12.97 -7.94 2.51
N SER A 28 11.90 -7.16 2.58
CA SER A 28 10.95 -6.99 1.49
C SER A 28 11.58 -6.36 0.25
N VAL A 29 12.38 -5.31 0.41
CA VAL A 29 13.08 -4.63 -0.69
C VAL A 29 14.06 -5.56 -1.39
N ASP A 30 14.84 -6.34 -0.65
CA ASP A 30 15.77 -7.33 -1.23
C ASP A 30 15.02 -8.32 -2.13
N LEU A 31 13.87 -8.83 -1.69
CA LEU A 31 13.06 -9.76 -2.48
C LEU A 31 12.43 -9.09 -3.72
N ILE A 32 12.05 -7.82 -3.63
CA ILE A 32 11.51 -7.05 -4.78
C ILE A 32 12.58 -6.88 -5.86
N ILE A 33 13.83 -6.59 -5.47
CA ILE A 33 14.94 -6.39 -6.40
C ILE A 33 15.22 -7.64 -7.24
N GLU A 34 14.95 -8.84 -6.72
CA GLU A 34 15.15 -10.08 -7.47
C GLU A 34 14.17 -10.23 -8.66
N ASN A 35 12.92 -9.75 -8.53
CA ASN A 35 11.90 -9.81 -9.56
C ASN A 35 11.00 -8.55 -9.60
N PRO A 36 11.55 -7.39 -9.98
CA PRO A 36 10.88 -6.12 -9.77
C PRO A 36 9.64 -5.92 -10.68
N LEU A 37 9.62 -6.50 -11.87
CA LEU A 37 8.56 -6.22 -12.84
C LEU A 37 7.26 -6.97 -12.55
N ILE A 38 7.34 -8.27 -12.28
CA ILE A 38 6.18 -9.17 -12.17
C ILE A 38 6.01 -9.78 -10.78
N GLY A 39 6.97 -9.52 -9.86
CA GLY A 39 6.98 -10.13 -8.53
C GLY A 39 7.22 -11.65 -8.56
N LYS A 40 6.95 -12.30 -7.44
CA LYS A 40 7.16 -13.75 -7.25
C LYS A 40 5.86 -14.54 -7.06
N GLY A 41 4.71 -13.92 -7.25
CA GLY A 41 3.39 -14.52 -7.08
C GLY A 41 2.73 -14.16 -5.74
N ILE A 42 1.40 -14.34 -5.69
CA ILE A 42 0.58 -13.94 -4.54
C ILE A 42 1.01 -14.70 -3.28
N LYS A 43 1.19 -13.95 -2.18
CA LYS A 43 1.69 -14.46 -0.87
C LYS A 43 3.09 -15.07 -0.93
N SER A 44 3.89 -14.66 -1.90
CA SER A 44 5.25 -15.16 -2.11
C SER A 44 6.23 -14.73 -1.03
N TYR A 45 6.02 -13.57 -0.38
CA TYR A 45 6.91 -13.03 0.63
C TYR A 45 7.27 -14.06 1.71
N ARG A 46 6.27 -14.65 2.37
CA ARG A 46 6.47 -15.63 3.46
C ARG A 46 7.24 -16.88 3.06
N ASN A 47 7.20 -17.26 1.78
CA ASN A 47 7.90 -18.44 1.28
C ASN A 47 9.34 -18.13 0.88
N ASN A 48 9.60 -16.88 0.43
CA ASN A 48 10.88 -16.45 -0.09
C ASN A 48 11.74 -15.70 0.94
N CYS A 49 11.17 -15.11 1.98
CA CYS A 49 11.95 -14.36 2.97
C CYS A 49 12.98 -15.23 3.72
N PHE A 50 12.71 -16.53 3.88
CA PHE A 50 13.65 -17.44 4.51
C PHE A 50 14.95 -17.62 3.72
N SER A 51 14.94 -17.46 2.39
CA SER A 51 16.12 -17.63 1.54
C SER A 51 17.19 -16.57 1.81
N ILE A 52 16.81 -15.39 2.32
CA ILE A 52 17.71 -14.27 2.60
C ILE A 52 17.97 -14.03 4.09
N MET A 53 17.46 -14.90 4.97
CA MET A 53 17.68 -14.82 6.42
C MET A 53 19.16 -14.99 6.84
N HIS A 54 20.01 -15.50 5.95
CA HIS A 54 21.46 -15.58 6.19
C HIS A 54 22.16 -14.21 6.12
N LEU A 55 21.47 -13.19 5.57
CA LEU A 55 21.99 -11.82 5.56
C LEU A 55 21.74 -11.15 6.91
N PRO A 56 22.65 -10.27 7.36
CA PRO A 56 22.51 -9.58 8.64
C PRO A 56 21.25 -8.68 8.62
N ASN A 57 20.58 -8.62 9.77
CA ASN A 57 19.45 -7.73 10.00
C ASN A 57 18.24 -7.96 9.06
N ARG A 58 17.99 -9.20 8.69
CA ARG A 58 16.79 -9.63 7.98
C ARG A 58 15.86 -10.38 8.93
N VAL A 59 14.57 -10.05 8.84
CA VAL A 59 13.49 -10.70 9.61
C VAL A 59 12.42 -11.17 8.65
N CYS A 60 12.01 -12.42 8.81
CA CYS A 60 10.97 -13.04 8.01
C CYS A 60 9.66 -13.11 8.81
N GLU A 61 8.63 -12.51 8.26
CA GLU A 61 7.28 -12.53 8.79
C GLU A 61 6.29 -13.08 7.76
N SER A 62 5.02 -13.19 8.12
CA SER A 62 3.98 -13.69 7.21
C SER A 62 3.70 -12.75 6.04
N HIS A 63 3.99 -11.46 6.18
CA HIS A 63 3.81 -10.40 5.19
C HIS A 63 4.64 -9.16 5.59
N PRO A 64 4.91 -8.22 4.67
CA PRO A 64 5.81 -7.09 4.93
C PRO A 64 5.20 -5.93 5.73
N HIS A 65 4.01 -6.08 6.29
CA HIS A 65 3.27 -5.07 7.07
C HIS A 65 3.06 -3.73 6.34
N ASN A 66 3.09 -3.73 5.01
CA ASN A 66 2.84 -2.56 4.17
C ASN A 66 2.26 -3.00 2.83
N TYR A 67 1.16 -2.39 2.38
CA TYR A 67 0.48 -2.79 1.14
C TYR A 67 1.35 -2.64 -0.10
N PHE A 68 2.13 -1.56 -0.19
CA PHE A 68 2.99 -1.34 -1.36
C PHE A 68 4.07 -2.42 -1.47
N LEU A 69 4.71 -2.73 -0.36
CA LEU A 69 5.72 -3.78 -0.31
C LEU A 69 5.11 -5.17 -0.58
N ASP A 70 3.91 -5.43 -0.05
CA ASP A 70 3.20 -6.69 -0.27
C ASP A 70 2.83 -6.88 -1.75
N ILE A 71 2.24 -5.84 -2.37
CA ILE A 71 1.90 -5.84 -3.79
C ILE A 71 3.15 -5.96 -4.67
N LEU A 72 4.23 -5.22 -4.35
CA LEU A 72 5.48 -5.27 -5.10
C LEU A 72 6.16 -6.65 -5.03
N ASN A 73 6.19 -7.28 -3.86
CA ASN A 73 6.73 -8.64 -3.72
C ASN A 73 5.93 -9.64 -4.55
N ASP A 74 4.61 -9.53 -4.51
CA ASP A 74 3.72 -10.50 -5.11
C ASP A 74 3.53 -10.30 -6.62
N THR A 75 3.40 -9.04 -7.09
CA THR A 75 3.00 -8.72 -8.47
C THR A 75 3.92 -7.72 -9.19
N GLY A 76 4.96 -7.26 -8.51
CA GLY A 76 5.93 -6.31 -9.04
C GLY A 76 5.34 -4.93 -9.37
N PHE A 77 6.12 -4.13 -10.09
CA PHE A 77 5.68 -2.79 -10.52
C PHE A 77 4.50 -2.84 -11.49
N LEU A 78 4.35 -3.91 -12.30
CA LEU A 78 3.19 -4.06 -13.17
C LEU A 78 1.89 -4.19 -12.37
N GLY A 79 1.85 -5.08 -11.36
CA GLY A 79 0.66 -5.24 -10.54
C GLY A 79 0.38 -4.01 -9.67
N LEU A 80 1.41 -3.38 -9.12
CA LEU A 80 1.26 -2.13 -8.39
C LEU A 80 0.64 -1.03 -9.27
N GLY A 81 1.11 -0.89 -10.52
CA GLY A 81 0.55 0.05 -11.49
C GLY A 81 -0.90 -0.24 -11.82
N LEU A 82 -1.24 -1.51 -12.06
CA LEU A 82 -2.61 -1.94 -12.34
C LEU A 82 -3.59 -1.66 -11.18
N ILE A 83 -3.12 -1.64 -9.94
CA ILE A 83 -3.93 -1.31 -8.77
C ILE A 83 -3.99 0.20 -8.54
N LEU A 84 -2.85 0.89 -8.55
CA LEU A 84 -2.79 2.31 -8.16
C LEU A 84 -3.32 3.25 -9.24
N VAL A 85 -3.10 2.96 -10.53
CA VAL A 85 -3.54 3.86 -11.61
C VAL A 85 -5.07 4.02 -11.64
N PRO A 86 -5.89 2.95 -11.61
CA PRO A 86 -7.34 3.09 -11.52
C PRO A 86 -7.80 3.81 -10.25
N VAL A 87 -7.18 3.53 -9.10
CA VAL A 87 -7.50 4.21 -7.84
C VAL A 87 -7.21 5.70 -7.94
N LEU A 88 -6.07 6.08 -8.49
CA LEU A 88 -5.70 7.48 -8.69
C LEU A 88 -6.67 8.19 -9.66
N ILE A 89 -7.01 7.57 -10.78
CA ILE A 89 -7.98 8.12 -11.74
C ILE A 89 -9.34 8.32 -11.05
N LEU A 90 -9.78 7.35 -10.25
CA LEU A 90 -11.01 7.45 -9.48
C LEU A 90 -10.96 8.62 -8.50
N LEU A 91 -9.91 8.72 -7.70
CA LEU A 91 -9.74 9.80 -6.73
C LEU A 91 -9.74 11.18 -7.41
N LEU A 92 -9.08 11.33 -8.56
CA LEU A 92 -9.07 12.58 -9.32
C LEU A 92 -10.47 12.94 -9.86
N ARG A 93 -11.24 11.97 -10.35
CA ARG A 93 -12.62 12.18 -10.79
C ARG A 93 -13.51 12.63 -9.64
N VAL A 94 -13.45 11.89 -8.55
CA VAL A 94 -14.23 12.14 -7.34
C VAL A 94 -13.88 13.49 -6.72
N TYR A 95 -12.61 13.87 -6.69
CA TYR A 95 -12.17 15.17 -6.20
C TYR A 95 -12.75 16.31 -7.06
N LYS A 96 -12.76 16.16 -8.38
CA LYS A 96 -13.39 17.15 -9.26
C LYS A 96 -14.91 17.32 -8.99
N GLU A 97 -15.62 16.21 -8.75
CA GLU A 97 -17.05 16.26 -8.40
C GLU A 97 -17.27 16.86 -7.00
N TYR A 98 -16.38 16.59 -6.05
CA TYR A 98 -16.40 17.21 -4.73
C TYR A 98 -16.33 18.75 -4.84
N LEU A 99 -15.35 19.28 -5.58
CA LEU A 99 -15.18 20.72 -5.77
C LEU A 99 -16.42 21.39 -6.40
N LYS A 100 -17.05 20.75 -7.36
CA LYS A 100 -18.32 21.26 -7.95
C LYS A 100 -19.43 21.31 -6.91
N GLY A 101 -19.53 20.32 -6.04
CA GLY A 101 -20.56 20.25 -5.02
C GLY A 101 -20.37 21.20 -3.87
N GLU A 102 -19.14 21.55 -3.52
CA GLU A 102 -18.85 22.58 -2.51
C GLU A 102 -19.39 23.95 -2.96
N ALA A 103 -19.27 24.25 -4.25
CA ALA A 103 -19.87 25.46 -4.84
C ALA A 103 -21.41 25.49 -4.76
N ARG A 104 -22.08 24.34 -4.56
CA ARG A 104 -23.55 24.19 -4.47
C ARG A 104 -24.11 24.28 -3.05
N ASN A 105 -23.29 24.44 -2.03
CA ASN A 105 -23.71 24.56 -0.62
C ASN A 105 -24.53 23.36 -0.06
N ASN A 106 -24.28 22.13 -0.55
CA ASN A 106 -24.92 20.91 -0.06
C ASN A 106 -24.07 20.22 1.02
N ASN A 107 -24.16 20.70 2.25
CA ASN A 107 -23.23 20.40 3.34
C ASN A 107 -23.12 18.89 3.70
N ILE A 108 -24.25 18.18 3.90
CA ILE A 108 -24.20 16.79 4.41
C ILE A 108 -23.61 15.83 3.35
N SER A 109 -24.04 15.93 2.09
CA SER A 109 -23.53 15.10 1.00
C SER A 109 -22.02 15.31 0.80
N ASN A 110 -21.53 16.53 0.94
CA ASN A 110 -20.11 16.85 0.80
C ASN A 110 -19.25 16.22 1.91
N TRP A 111 -19.72 16.21 3.15
CA TRP A 111 -18.99 15.57 4.26
C TRP A 111 -18.87 14.07 4.10
N ILE A 112 -19.92 13.39 3.66
CA ILE A 112 -19.89 11.94 3.37
C ILE A 112 -18.89 11.66 2.25
N TYR A 113 -18.91 12.48 1.20
CA TYR A 113 -18.01 12.36 0.07
C TYR A 113 -16.54 12.51 0.50
N LEU A 114 -16.25 13.54 1.28
CA LEU A 114 -14.92 13.79 1.84
C LEU A 114 -14.45 12.64 2.73
N ALA A 115 -15.33 12.13 3.61
CA ALA A 115 -14.99 11.02 4.50
C ALA A 115 -14.58 9.76 3.73
N ILE A 116 -15.27 9.44 2.62
CA ILE A 116 -14.93 8.27 1.80
C ILE A 116 -13.64 8.51 1.01
N ILE A 117 -13.42 9.70 0.46
CA ILE A 117 -12.16 10.07 -0.20
C ILE A 117 -10.99 9.86 0.77
N LEU A 118 -11.09 10.42 1.97
CA LEU A 118 -10.07 10.29 3.01
C LEU A 118 -9.84 8.83 3.40
N SER A 119 -10.90 8.02 3.47
CA SER A 119 -10.79 6.59 3.77
C SER A 119 -9.97 5.85 2.72
N VAL A 120 -10.16 6.15 1.42
CA VAL A 120 -9.34 5.56 0.34
C VAL A 120 -7.90 6.04 0.41
N ILE A 121 -7.67 7.34 0.65
CA ILE A 121 -6.32 7.90 0.80
C ILE A 121 -5.59 7.24 1.97
N ILE A 122 -6.24 7.11 3.13
CA ILE A 122 -5.66 6.45 4.32
C ILE A 122 -5.38 4.98 4.04
N GLN A 123 -6.26 4.30 3.30
CA GLN A 123 -6.08 2.88 2.98
C GLN A 123 -4.82 2.65 2.13
N PHE A 124 -4.54 3.54 1.18
CA PHE A 124 -3.36 3.51 0.32
C PHE A 124 -2.24 4.45 0.80
N PHE A 125 -2.20 4.80 2.09
CA PHE A 125 -1.12 5.63 2.59
C PHE A 125 0.19 4.82 2.67
N PRO A 126 1.28 5.29 2.01
CA PRO A 126 2.48 4.46 1.80
C PRO A 126 3.25 4.10 3.08
N PHE A 127 3.12 4.89 4.14
CA PHE A 127 3.81 4.64 5.41
C PHE A 127 2.91 3.98 6.48
N LYS A 128 1.71 3.56 6.09
CA LYS A 128 0.79 2.85 6.99
C LYS A 128 1.27 1.42 7.20
N SER A 129 1.39 1.01 8.47
CA SER A 129 1.46 -0.42 8.78
C SER A 129 0.10 -1.07 8.52
N SER A 130 0.10 -2.20 7.83
CA SER A 130 -1.10 -2.89 7.38
C SER A 130 -0.91 -4.40 7.38
N GLY A 131 -2.00 -5.15 7.35
CA GLY A 131 -1.98 -6.58 7.04
C GLY A 131 -1.63 -6.85 5.59
N SER A 132 -1.67 -8.12 5.15
CA SER A 132 -1.48 -8.45 3.74
C SER A 132 -2.62 -7.88 2.89
N PHE A 133 -2.27 -7.22 1.77
CA PHE A 133 -3.24 -6.69 0.80
C PHE A 133 -4.11 -7.81 0.22
N PHE A 134 -3.51 -8.95 -0.10
CA PHE A 134 -4.20 -10.11 -0.68
C PHE A 134 -4.88 -11.02 0.36
N SER A 135 -5.06 -10.54 1.59
CA SER A 135 -5.95 -11.22 2.55
C SER A 135 -7.41 -10.94 2.22
N THR A 136 -8.29 -11.93 2.44
CA THR A 136 -9.73 -11.80 2.15
C THR A 136 -10.35 -10.58 2.84
N PHE A 137 -10.01 -10.35 4.10
CA PHE A 137 -10.54 -9.22 4.87
C PHE A 137 -10.09 -7.87 4.30
N ASN A 138 -8.77 -7.67 4.09
CA ASN A 138 -8.23 -6.40 3.62
C ASN A 138 -8.65 -6.09 2.18
N SER A 139 -8.68 -7.10 1.30
CA SER A 139 -9.18 -6.95 -0.07
C SER A 139 -10.65 -6.56 -0.08
N ALA A 140 -11.49 -7.32 0.66
CA ALA A 140 -12.93 -7.04 0.72
C ALA A 140 -13.22 -5.63 1.24
N TYR A 141 -12.55 -5.21 2.32
CA TYR A 141 -12.67 -3.87 2.88
C TYR A 141 -12.25 -2.78 1.87
N THR A 142 -11.11 -2.97 1.21
CA THR A 142 -10.59 -2.01 0.22
C THR A 142 -11.55 -1.86 -0.96
N PHE A 143 -12.01 -2.97 -1.55
CA PHE A 143 -12.93 -2.93 -2.67
C PHE A 143 -14.33 -2.46 -2.29
N LEU A 144 -14.78 -2.70 -1.06
CA LEU A 144 -16.03 -2.15 -0.54
C LEU A 144 -16.00 -0.62 -0.51
N ILE A 145 -14.93 -0.02 0.06
CA ILE A 145 -14.79 1.44 0.10
C ILE A 145 -14.71 2.03 -1.31
N ILE A 146 -13.97 1.41 -2.22
CA ILE A 146 -13.89 1.83 -3.63
C ILE A 146 -15.26 1.73 -4.29
N GLY A 147 -16.02 0.66 -4.03
CA GLY A 147 -17.37 0.48 -4.54
C GLY A 147 -18.33 1.57 -4.05
N PHE A 148 -18.29 1.93 -2.77
CA PHE A 148 -19.06 3.06 -2.24
C PHE A 148 -18.68 4.37 -2.91
N LEU A 149 -17.42 4.63 -3.13
CA LEU A 149 -16.94 5.83 -3.79
C LEU A 149 -17.45 5.92 -5.24
N LEU A 150 -17.39 4.81 -5.98
CA LEU A 150 -17.95 4.72 -7.34
C LEU A 150 -19.45 4.97 -7.37
N GLY A 151 -20.20 4.32 -6.48
CA GLY A 151 -21.65 4.48 -6.40
C GLY A 151 -22.09 5.91 -6.09
N LEU A 152 -21.45 6.55 -5.13
CA LEU A 152 -21.72 7.95 -4.79
C LEU A 152 -21.38 8.90 -5.95
N ASN A 153 -20.26 8.65 -6.63
CA ASN A 153 -19.86 9.45 -7.78
C ASN A 153 -20.87 9.36 -8.93
N GLU A 154 -21.40 8.16 -9.19
CA GLU A 154 -22.42 7.93 -10.22
C GLU A 154 -23.74 8.64 -9.87
N ILE A 155 -24.22 8.52 -8.63
CA ILE A 155 -25.44 9.20 -8.17
C ILE A 155 -25.31 10.71 -8.33
N ARG A 156 -24.18 11.27 -7.92
CA ARG A 156 -23.94 12.71 -7.99
C ARG A 156 -23.87 13.23 -9.43
N SER A 157 -23.15 12.50 -10.29
CA SER A 157 -23.05 12.85 -11.73
C SER A 157 -24.40 12.83 -12.44
N LYS A 158 -25.35 11.99 -12.03
CA LYS A 158 -26.72 11.95 -12.59
C LYS A 158 -27.61 13.07 -12.07
N SER A 159 -27.40 13.51 -10.84
CA SER A 159 -28.16 14.64 -10.26
C SER A 159 -27.79 15.99 -10.90
N ASP A 160 -26.68 16.02 -11.65
CA ASP A 160 -26.16 17.23 -12.29
C ASP A 160 -26.57 17.41 -13.76
N LYS A 161 -27.29 16.42 -14.31
CA LYS A 161 -27.90 16.45 -15.64
C LYS A 161 -29.40 16.78 -15.57
#